data_986fa093c12c86ae4241c8e500829649
#
_entry.id   986fa093c12c86ae4241c8e500829649
#
_cell.length_a   1.000
_cell.length_b   1.000
_cell.length_c   1.000
_cell.angle_alpha   90.00
_cell.angle_beta   90.00
_cell.angle_gamma   90.00
#
_symmetry.space_group_name_H-M   'P 1'
#
loop_
_entity.id
_entity.type
_entity.pdbx_description
1 polymer ?
#
loop_
_entity_poly.entity_id
_entity_poly.type
_entity_poly.pdbx_seq_one_letter_code
_entity_poly.pdbx_strand_id
1 'polypeptide(L)'
;MKDSTTHGTGLTALVAAIGLALGSVAATAATPTEHPGTPEEELRYKGAPVPEPDELKTTISPKAPPVTEAEFARAKQIYFERCAGCHGVLRKGATGKPLTPDITQERGTEYLKAFINFGSPAGMPNWGTSGTMTDEEIDIMARFLQHEPPQPPEYSLADMKATWKLLVPPDQRPKKQENNLDLKNLFSVTLRDAGQVALIDGASKKIVDVIDTGYAVHISRLSASGRYLYVIGRDAQINLIDLWMKKPANVAVIKVGMEARSVETSKYKGWEDKYAIAGTYWPPQFVIMDGDTLEPKKIVATRGMTVDTQEFHPEPRVAAIVASHEKPEFIVNVKETGKILLVNYEDLDNMKITQVDAARYLHDGGWDSTRRYFMSAANQSNKIAVVDSKEGELEALVEVGKIPHPGRGANFVHPKYGPVWATSHLGDETISLIGTDPKKHEANAWKVVETLKGQGGGSLFIKTHPKSTNLWVDTALNPDEKISQSVAVYDIRNLGKGFEVVDIAGMAELGEGPKRVVQPEYNQAGDEVWFSVWNGKTQESAIVVIDDKTRKLKAVVKDKRLITPTGKFNVYNTMHDVY
;
A
#
# COMPACT_ATOMS: atom_id res chain seq x y z
N MET A 1 -73.34 4.05 28.54
CA MET A 1 -74.29 5.15 28.92
C MET A 1 -73.72 6.41 28.29
N LYS A 2 -74.44 6.80 27.26
CA LYS A 2 -74.81 8.19 26.85
C LYS A 2 -73.68 9.11 26.46
N ASP A 3 -73.61 9.33 25.20
CA ASP A 3 -74.31 10.29 24.31
C ASP A 3 -73.58 11.64 24.25
N SER A 4 -73.12 11.93 23.09
CA SER A 4 -73.64 12.86 22.04
C SER A 4 -73.53 14.32 22.51
N THR A 5 -73.08 15.23 21.70
CA THR A 5 -73.64 15.78 20.47
C THR A 5 -72.76 16.91 19.95
N THR A 6 -72.47 16.91 18.66
CA THR A 6 -72.52 17.94 17.61
C THR A 6 -72.69 19.40 18.00
N HIS A 7 -71.90 20.26 17.35
CA HIS A 7 -72.28 21.50 16.62
C HIS A 7 -71.00 21.99 15.96
N GLY A 8 -70.83 22.10 14.72
CA GLY A 8 -71.50 22.59 13.56
C GLY A 8 -71.55 24.12 13.48
N THR A 9 -70.47 24.78 12.87
CA THR A 9 -70.72 26.06 12.21
C THR A 9 -69.69 26.17 11.08
N GLY A 10 -70.23 26.28 9.89
CA GLY A 10 -69.52 26.50 8.67
C GLY A 10 -68.96 27.92 8.58
N LEU A 11 -67.88 28.03 7.83
CA LEU A 11 -67.47 29.28 7.25
C LEU A 11 -67.16 29.07 5.79
N THR A 12 -67.84 29.81 5.02
CA THR A 12 -67.97 29.96 3.60
C THR A 12 -66.61 29.99 2.86
N ALA A 13 -66.52 29.17 1.82
CA ALA A 13 -65.46 29.18 0.84
C ALA A 13 -65.46 30.50 0.05
N LEU A 14 -64.34 31.18 0.02
CA LEU A 14 -64.00 32.20 -0.98
C LEU A 14 -63.12 31.53 -2.03
N VAL A 15 -63.75 31.12 -3.11
CA VAL A 15 -63.05 30.65 -4.31
C VAL A 15 -62.49 31.86 -5.04
N ALA A 16 -61.21 32.16 -4.82
CA ALA A 16 -60.44 33.02 -5.73
C ALA A 16 -59.91 32.17 -6.85
N ALA A 17 -60.53 32.26 -8.00
CA ALA A 17 -60.04 31.70 -9.25
C ALA A 17 -58.77 32.47 -9.64
N ILE A 18 -57.62 31.94 -9.29
CA ILE A 18 -56.36 32.33 -9.93
C ILE A 18 -56.19 31.37 -11.13
N GLY A 19 -56.36 31.91 -12.31
CA GLY A 19 -56.05 31.22 -13.56
C GLY A 19 -54.57 30.80 -13.55
N LEU A 20 -54.28 29.53 -13.30
CA LEU A 20 -53.02 28.95 -13.64
C LEU A 20 -52.96 28.81 -15.13
N ALA A 21 -52.27 29.76 -15.76
CA ALA A 21 -51.67 29.49 -17.08
C ALA A 21 -50.71 28.30 -16.88
N LEU A 22 -51.16 27.12 -17.28
CA LEU A 22 -50.28 25.98 -17.54
C LEU A 22 -49.39 26.35 -18.74
N GLY A 23 -48.39 27.18 -18.49
CA GLY A 23 -47.20 27.19 -19.30
C GLY A 23 -46.57 25.82 -19.12
N SER A 24 -46.70 24.94 -20.11
CA SER A 24 -45.85 23.80 -20.28
C SER A 24 -44.42 24.32 -20.36
N VAL A 25 -43.75 24.39 -19.20
CA VAL A 25 -42.30 24.36 -19.18
C VAL A 25 -41.97 22.99 -19.67
N ALA A 26 -41.80 22.85 -21.01
CA ALA A 26 -41.00 21.77 -21.52
C ALA A 26 -39.69 21.84 -20.72
N ALA A 27 -39.48 20.85 -19.82
CA ALA A 27 -38.15 20.56 -19.36
C ALA A 27 -37.38 20.27 -20.64
N THR A 28 -36.73 21.28 -21.20
CA THR A 28 -35.61 21.04 -22.07
C THR A 28 -34.66 20.23 -21.18
N ALA A 29 -34.65 18.93 -21.41
CA ALA A 29 -33.50 18.12 -21.03
C ALA A 29 -32.32 18.99 -21.44
N ALA A 30 -31.51 19.43 -20.48
CA ALA A 30 -30.27 20.09 -20.76
C ALA A 30 -29.58 19.14 -21.73
N THR A 31 -29.50 19.52 -22.99
CA THR A 31 -28.57 18.88 -23.93
C THR A 31 -27.28 18.84 -23.15
N PRO A 32 -26.64 17.68 -23.00
CA PRO A 32 -25.32 17.63 -22.41
C PRO A 32 -24.56 18.74 -23.12
N THR A 33 -24.04 19.70 -22.37
CA THR A 33 -23.15 20.69 -22.93
C THR A 33 -22.11 19.86 -23.64
N GLU A 34 -22.13 19.88 -24.97
CA GLU A 34 -21.06 19.31 -25.76
C GLU A 34 -19.81 20.03 -25.23
N HIS A 35 -19.06 19.37 -24.35
CA HIS A 35 -17.69 19.76 -24.17
C HIS A 35 -17.12 19.71 -25.58
N PRO A 36 -16.51 20.78 -26.09
CA PRO A 36 -15.83 20.70 -27.36
C PRO A 36 -14.78 19.60 -27.16
N GLY A 37 -15.11 18.38 -27.61
CA GLY A 37 -14.23 17.25 -27.55
C GLY A 37 -12.92 17.62 -28.21
N THR A 38 -11.84 16.99 -27.78
CA THR A 38 -10.62 17.06 -28.58
C THR A 38 -10.95 16.57 -29.99
N PRO A 39 -10.24 17.01 -31.03
CA PRO A 39 -10.46 16.49 -32.39
C PRO A 39 -10.49 14.95 -32.44
N GLU A 40 -9.80 14.27 -31.56
CA GLU A 40 -9.82 12.80 -31.44
C GLU A 40 -11.11 12.27 -30.82
N GLU A 41 -11.68 12.93 -29.84
CA GLU A 41 -12.97 12.55 -29.27
C GLU A 41 -14.08 12.74 -30.31
N GLU A 42 -14.04 13.82 -31.10
CA GLU A 42 -14.93 14.00 -32.22
C GLU A 42 -14.76 12.90 -33.30
N LEU A 43 -13.53 12.49 -33.58
CA LEU A 43 -13.24 11.39 -34.50
C LEU A 43 -13.78 10.06 -33.99
N ARG A 44 -13.61 9.76 -32.72
CA ARG A 44 -14.17 8.55 -32.08
C ARG A 44 -15.69 8.52 -32.16
N TYR A 45 -16.36 9.63 -31.87
CA TYR A 45 -17.82 9.73 -31.93
C TYR A 45 -18.37 9.63 -33.36
N LYS A 46 -17.63 10.07 -34.35
CA LYS A 46 -18.03 10.04 -35.76
C LYS A 46 -17.67 8.73 -36.47
N GLY A 47 -17.15 7.75 -35.73
CA GLY A 47 -16.72 6.47 -36.29
C GLY A 47 -15.51 6.56 -37.22
N ALA A 48 -14.65 7.57 -36.98
CA ALA A 48 -13.38 7.66 -37.67
C ALA A 48 -12.47 6.46 -37.29
N PRO A 49 -11.58 6.04 -38.17
CA PRO A 49 -10.64 4.96 -37.86
C PRO A 49 -9.80 5.33 -36.63
N VAL A 50 -9.67 4.38 -35.70
CA VAL A 50 -8.77 4.54 -34.57
C VAL A 50 -7.34 4.59 -35.13
N PRO A 51 -6.52 5.59 -34.72
CA PRO A 51 -5.13 5.66 -35.15
C PRO A 51 -4.36 4.37 -34.85
N GLU A 52 -3.43 4.02 -35.71
CA GLU A 52 -2.58 2.84 -35.50
C GLU A 52 -1.76 2.98 -34.20
N PRO A 53 -1.38 1.86 -33.54
CA PRO A 53 -0.70 1.89 -32.24
C PRO A 53 0.55 2.77 -32.19
N ASP A 54 1.27 2.93 -33.29
CA ASP A 54 2.46 3.76 -33.36
C ASP A 54 2.14 5.26 -33.42
N GLU A 55 1.02 5.63 -34.04
CA GLU A 55 0.49 7.00 -34.02
C GLU A 55 -0.06 7.37 -32.64
N LEU A 56 -0.66 6.40 -31.95
CA LEU A 56 -1.16 6.57 -30.59
C LEU A 56 -0.05 6.88 -29.58
N LYS A 57 1.19 6.49 -29.84
CA LYS A 57 2.31 6.76 -28.94
C LYS A 57 2.71 8.23 -28.89
N THR A 58 2.41 9.01 -29.91
CA THR A 58 2.92 10.37 -30.09
C THR A 58 1.84 11.44 -30.27
N THR A 59 0.62 11.08 -30.64
CA THR A 59 -0.40 12.04 -31.13
C THR A 59 -1.81 11.86 -30.58
N ILE A 60 -2.02 11.01 -29.60
CA ILE A 60 -3.35 10.76 -29.02
C ILE A 60 -4.05 12.01 -28.50
N SER A 61 -3.30 13.01 -28.07
CA SER A 61 -3.84 14.26 -27.53
C SER A 61 -3.20 15.44 -28.27
N PRO A 62 -3.83 15.98 -29.33
CA PRO A 62 -3.25 17.10 -30.10
C PRO A 62 -2.94 18.35 -29.28
N LYS A 63 -3.58 18.49 -28.11
CA LYS A 63 -3.30 19.60 -27.17
C LYS A 63 -2.12 19.29 -26.24
N ALA A 64 -1.69 18.05 -26.17
CA ALA A 64 -0.55 17.66 -25.33
C ALA A 64 0.77 18.13 -25.95
N PRO A 65 1.74 18.53 -25.12
CA PRO A 65 3.09 18.85 -25.60
C PRO A 65 3.70 17.63 -26.30
N PRO A 66 4.45 17.82 -27.39
CA PRO A 66 5.06 16.71 -28.13
C PRO A 66 6.08 15.95 -27.27
N VAL A 67 6.10 14.65 -27.42
CA VAL A 67 7.12 13.74 -26.87
C VAL A 67 7.65 12.84 -27.98
N THR A 68 8.95 12.64 -28.02
CA THR A 68 9.57 11.68 -28.94
C THR A 68 9.32 10.25 -28.48
N GLU A 69 9.52 9.28 -29.36
CA GLU A 69 9.37 7.86 -29.00
C GLU A 69 10.33 7.45 -27.88
N ALA A 70 11.57 7.94 -27.90
CA ALA A 70 12.54 7.67 -26.84
C ALA A 70 12.15 8.30 -25.50
N GLU A 71 11.67 9.54 -25.51
CA GLU A 71 11.13 10.21 -24.32
C GLU A 71 9.88 9.49 -23.79
N PHE A 72 8.98 9.07 -24.68
CA PHE A 72 7.79 8.31 -24.28
C PHE A 72 8.16 6.98 -23.61
N ALA A 73 9.11 6.23 -24.19
CA ALA A 73 9.59 4.98 -23.60
C ALA A 73 10.24 5.21 -22.22
N ARG A 74 11.08 6.24 -22.10
CA ARG A 74 11.70 6.61 -20.82
C ARG A 74 10.66 7.05 -19.79
N ALA A 75 9.71 7.91 -20.17
CA ALA A 75 8.66 8.37 -19.29
C ALA A 75 7.73 7.22 -18.81
N LYS A 76 7.41 6.29 -19.72
CA LYS A 76 6.63 5.09 -19.37
C LYS A 76 7.34 4.27 -18.29
N GLN A 77 8.66 4.10 -18.40
CA GLN A 77 9.47 3.42 -17.40
C GLN A 77 9.45 4.19 -16.06
N ILE A 78 9.76 5.49 -16.06
CA ILE A 78 9.74 6.33 -14.85
C ILE A 78 8.36 6.32 -14.20
N TYR A 79 7.28 6.43 -14.98
CA TYR A 79 5.92 6.40 -14.47
C TYR A 79 5.63 5.10 -13.72
N PHE A 80 5.97 3.97 -14.33
CA PHE A 80 5.83 2.67 -13.71
C PHE A 80 6.63 2.57 -12.41
N GLU A 81 7.88 3.01 -12.42
CA GLU A 81 8.79 2.90 -11.27
C GLU A 81 8.37 3.78 -10.10
N ARG A 82 7.85 4.99 -10.36
CA ARG A 82 7.74 6.03 -9.35
C ARG A 82 6.30 6.55 -9.12
N CYS A 83 5.44 6.51 -10.12
CA CYS A 83 4.15 7.21 -10.10
C CYS A 83 2.94 6.26 -10.03
N ALA A 84 2.95 5.17 -10.82
CA ALA A 84 1.80 4.28 -10.97
C ALA A 84 1.31 3.70 -9.65
N GLY A 85 2.20 3.45 -8.71
CA GLY A 85 1.84 2.94 -7.38
C GLY A 85 0.84 3.81 -6.61
N CYS A 86 0.91 5.12 -6.79
CA CYS A 86 -0.01 6.07 -6.15
C CYS A 86 -1.12 6.53 -7.10
N HIS A 87 -0.81 6.73 -8.39
CA HIS A 87 -1.73 7.32 -9.36
C HIS A 87 -2.48 6.32 -10.26
N GLY A 88 -2.13 5.02 -10.19
CA GLY A 88 -2.69 3.98 -11.04
C GLY A 88 -1.97 3.84 -12.38
N VAL A 89 -2.03 2.66 -12.99
CA VAL A 89 -1.46 2.39 -14.32
C VAL A 89 -2.27 3.11 -15.40
N LEU A 90 -3.60 3.08 -15.27
CA LEU A 90 -4.53 3.83 -16.12
C LEU A 90 -4.76 5.28 -15.67
N ARG A 91 -3.96 5.78 -14.73
CA ARG A 91 -3.97 7.14 -14.20
C ARG A 91 -5.30 7.61 -13.59
N LYS A 92 -6.19 6.70 -13.24
CA LYS A 92 -7.51 7.02 -12.64
C LYS A 92 -7.44 7.40 -11.17
N GLY A 93 -6.23 7.46 -10.61
CA GLY A 93 -6.00 7.80 -9.20
C GLY A 93 -6.08 6.59 -8.27
N ALA A 94 -5.62 6.81 -7.06
CA ALA A 94 -5.74 5.90 -5.91
C ALA A 94 -5.36 6.63 -4.63
N THR A 95 -4.19 6.34 -4.02
CA THR A 95 -3.62 7.16 -2.95
C THR A 95 -3.27 8.56 -3.46
N GLY A 96 -2.72 8.65 -4.69
CA GLY A 96 -2.54 9.90 -5.42
C GLY A 96 -3.78 10.26 -6.25
N LYS A 97 -3.94 11.54 -6.55
CA LYS A 97 -5.04 12.06 -7.38
C LYS A 97 -4.99 11.48 -8.80
N PRO A 98 -6.13 11.47 -9.54
CA PRO A 98 -6.13 11.11 -10.96
C PRO A 98 -5.20 12.04 -11.77
N LEU A 99 -4.57 11.45 -12.80
CA LEU A 99 -3.69 12.11 -13.76
C LEU A 99 -4.16 11.80 -15.18
N THR A 100 -5.46 11.84 -15.41
CA THR A 100 -6.06 11.69 -16.73
C THR A 100 -5.75 12.90 -17.60
N PRO A 101 -5.69 12.77 -18.94
CA PRO A 101 -5.28 13.85 -19.84
C PRO A 101 -6.08 15.13 -19.71
N ASP A 102 -7.39 15.03 -19.46
CA ASP A 102 -8.25 16.19 -19.20
C ASP A 102 -7.75 17.03 -18.01
N ILE A 103 -7.42 16.39 -16.90
CA ILE A 103 -6.89 17.05 -15.69
C ILE A 103 -5.47 17.59 -15.93
N THR A 104 -4.61 16.80 -16.55
CA THR A 104 -3.20 17.16 -16.70
C THR A 104 -2.98 18.22 -17.76
N GLN A 105 -3.76 18.23 -18.83
CA GLN A 105 -3.74 19.30 -19.86
C GLN A 105 -4.28 20.63 -19.31
N GLU A 106 -5.35 20.58 -18.48
CA GLU A 106 -5.87 21.79 -17.80
C GLU A 106 -4.80 22.42 -16.91
N ARG A 107 -4.03 21.60 -16.20
CA ARG A 107 -2.97 22.08 -15.29
C ARG A 107 -1.74 22.60 -16.04
N GLY A 108 -1.41 21.96 -17.15
CA GLY A 108 -0.29 22.33 -18.01
C GLY A 108 1.08 21.89 -17.47
N THR A 109 2.06 21.94 -18.38
CA THR A 109 3.41 21.38 -18.15
C THR A 109 4.12 21.99 -16.94
N GLU A 110 4.12 23.32 -16.79
CA GLU A 110 4.87 23.98 -15.72
C GLU A 110 4.31 23.67 -14.32
N TYR A 111 2.98 23.57 -14.20
CA TYR A 111 2.35 23.13 -12.96
C TYR A 111 2.75 21.69 -12.59
N LEU A 112 2.73 20.78 -13.57
CA LEU A 112 3.12 19.40 -13.36
C LEU A 112 4.59 19.27 -12.98
N LYS A 113 5.48 20.03 -13.65
CA LYS A 113 6.92 20.10 -13.30
C LYS A 113 7.13 20.53 -11.85
N ALA A 114 6.44 21.59 -11.42
CA ALA A 114 6.56 22.08 -10.05
C ALA A 114 6.12 21.02 -9.03
N PHE A 115 4.99 20.35 -9.26
CA PHE A 115 4.52 19.30 -8.35
C PHE A 115 5.43 18.07 -8.32
N ILE A 116 5.98 17.65 -9.45
CA ILE A 116 6.92 16.54 -9.50
C ILE A 116 8.22 16.92 -8.78
N ASN A 117 8.70 18.15 -8.99
CA ASN A 117 9.94 18.61 -8.40
C ASN A 117 9.87 18.74 -6.88
N PHE A 118 8.84 19.45 -6.38
CA PHE A 118 8.74 19.84 -4.96
C PHE A 118 7.90 18.90 -4.11
N GLY A 119 7.05 18.05 -4.73
CA GLY A 119 6.14 17.18 -3.98
C GLY A 119 5.04 17.94 -3.24
N SER A 120 4.47 17.31 -2.22
CA SER A 120 3.48 17.95 -1.35
C SER A 120 3.54 17.40 0.08
N PRO A 121 3.12 18.20 1.09
CA PRO A 121 2.98 17.72 2.46
C PRO A 121 1.99 16.56 2.61
N ALA A 122 1.09 16.38 1.63
CA ALA A 122 0.11 15.29 1.58
C ALA A 122 0.69 13.96 1.08
N GLY A 123 2.00 13.80 1.05
CA GLY A 123 2.68 12.52 0.78
C GLY A 123 3.11 12.32 -0.67
N MET A 124 2.97 13.29 -1.57
CA MET A 124 3.64 13.21 -2.88
C MET A 124 5.13 13.50 -2.69
N PRO A 125 6.02 12.57 -3.05
CA PRO A 125 7.46 12.77 -2.88
C PRO A 125 7.99 13.93 -3.74
N ASN A 126 9.00 14.60 -3.24
CA ASN A 126 9.72 15.70 -3.90
C ASN A 126 10.82 15.15 -4.83
N TRP A 127 10.43 14.53 -5.93
CA TRP A 127 11.32 13.76 -6.80
C TRP A 127 12.54 14.52 -7.32
N GLY A 128 12.40 15.81 -7.62
CA GLY A 128 13.51 16.64 -8.10
C GLY A 128 14.39 17.12 -6.95
N THR A 129 13.84 17.82 -5.96
CA THR A 129 14.64 18.37 -4.85
C THR A 129 15.29 17.31 -3.99
N SER A 130 14.78 16.08 -3.99
CA SER A 130 15.43 14.92 -3.37
C SER A 130 16.59 14.34 -4.21
N GLY A 131 16.82 14.86 -5.42
CA GLY A 131 17.84 14.33 -6.34
C GLY A 131 17.50 12.98 -6.97
N THR A 132 16.24 12.54 -6.87
CA THR A 132 15.80 11.21 -7.37
C THR A 132 15.47 11.23 -8.87
N MET A 133 15.07 12.38 -9.41
CA MET A 133 14.82 12.63 -10.82
C MET A 133 15.60 13.87 -11.27
N THR A 134 16.10 13.83 -12.51
CA THR A 134 16.74 15.01 -13.14
C THR A 134 15.69 15.98 -13.65
N ASP A 135 16.08 17.23 -13.89
CA ASP A 135 15.19 18.26 -14.49
C ASP A 135 14.65 17.83 -15.86
N GLU A 136 15.48 17.13 -16.66
CA GLU A 136 15.07 16.56 -17.94
C GLU A 136 14.01 15.48 -17.77
N GLU A 137 14.20 14.55 -16.83
CA GLU A 137 13.23 13.49 -16.53
C GLU A 137 11.91 14.08 -16.02
N ILE A 138 11.95 15.16 -15.24
CA ILE A 138 10.77 15.89 -14.77
C ILE A 138 10.03 16.53 -15.93
N ASP A 139 10.73 17.16 -16.85
CA ASP A 139 10.15 17.77 -18.04
C ASP A 139 9.47 16.75 -18.94
N ILE A 140 10.20 15.67 -19.27
CA ILE A 140 9.65 14.55 -20.06
C ILE A 140 8.39 13.97 -19.38
N MET A 141 8.44 13.75 -18.08
CA MET A 141 7.31 13.22 -17.33
C MET A 141 6.11 14.15 -17.36
N ALA A 142 6.30 15.45 -17.17
CA ALA A 142 5.23 16.44 -17.20
C ALA A 142 4.53 16.52 -18.57
N ARG A 143 5.29 16.40 -19.66
CA ARG A 143 4.73 16.30 -21.02
C ARG A 143 4.02 14.97 -21.26
N PHE A 144 4.63 13.85 -20.88
CA PHE A 144 4.06 12.50 -21.00
C PHE A 144 2.71 12.35 -20.26
N LEU A 145 2.55 12.97 -19.10
CA LEU A 145 1.32 12.88 -18.32
C LEU A 145 0.10 13.51 -19.03
N GLN A 146 0.31 14.34 -20.04
CA GLN A 146 -0.75 14.98 -20.81
C GLN A 146 -1.21 14.15 -22.01
N HIS A 147 -0.55 12.99 -22.26
CA HIS A 147 -0.97 12.00 -23.25
C HIS A 147 -1.78 10.88 -22.60
N GLU A 148 -2.56 10.15 -23.40
CA GLU A 148 -3.28 8.97 -22.92
C GLU A 148 -2.33 7.94 -22.28
N PRO A 149 -2.73 7.28 -21.20
CA PRO A 149 -1.92 6.23 -20.61
C PRO A 149 -1.85 5.01 -21.54
N PRO A 150 -0.66 4.44 -21.78
CA PRO A 150 -0.55 3.21 -22.53
C PRO A 150 -1.30 2.08 -21.83
N GLN A 151 -2.06 1.27 -22.56
CA GLN A 151 -2.76 0.09 -22.06
C GLN A 151 -1.77 -1.08 -21.98
N PRO A 152 -1.43 -1.58 -20.77
CA PRO A 152 -0.59 -2.76 -20.66
C PRO A 152 -1.38 -4.02 -21.00
N PRO A 153 -0.72 -5.10 -21.49
CA PRO A 153 -1.40 -6.34 -21.83
C PRO A 153 -1.97 -7.05 -20.59
N GLU A 154 -2.99 -7.87 -20.78
CA GLU A 154 -3.46 -8.82 -19.78
C GLU A 154 -2.39 -9.91 -19.53
N TYR A 155 -2.54 -10.65 -18.43
CA TYR A 155 -1.58 -11.69 -18.04
C TYR A 155 -2.32 -12.94 -17.55
N SER A 156 -2.27 -13.99 -18.36
CA SER A 156 -3.01 -15.23 -18.16
C SER A 156 -2.22 -16.26 -17.33
N LEU A 157 -2.88 -17.36 -16.99
CA LEU A 157 -2.21 -18.51 -16.36
C LEU A 157 -1.12 -19.12 -17.27
N ALA A 158 -1.34 -19.09 -18.58
CA ALA A 158 -0.35 -19.58 -19.55
C ALA A 158 0.90 -18.69 -19.54
N ASP A 159 0.74 -17.36 -19.50
CA ASP A 159 1.83 -16.41 -19.39
C ASP A 159 2.63 -16.61 -18.09
N MET A 160 1.92 -16.85 -16.98
CA MET A 160 2.55 -17.15 -15.70
C MET A 160 3.38 -18.43 -15.77
N LYS A 161 2.80 -19.51 -16.33
CA LYS A 161 3.49 -20.80 -16.51
C LYS A 161 4.73 -20.69 -17.41
N ALA A 162 4.68 -19.83 -18.42
CA ALA A 162 5.82 -19.58 -19.31
C ALA A 162 7.01 -18.92 -18.59
N THR A 163 6.76 -18.19 -17.51
CA THR A 163 7.81 -17.53 -16.70
C THR A 163 8.20 -18.33 -15.46
N TRP A 164 7.41 -19.31 -15.08
CA TRP A 164 7.66 -20.12 -13.90
C TRP A 164 8.90 -21.00 -14.04
N LYS A 165 9.78 -20.93 -13.06
CA LYS A 165 11.01 -21.70 -12.99
C LYS A 165 11.15 -22.34 -11.62
N LEU A 166 11.14 -23.66 -11.56
CA LEU A 166 11.49 -24.43 -10.36
C LEU A 166 13.01 -24.69 -10.41
N LEU A 167 13.78 -23.92 -9.65
CA LEU A 167 15.24 -23.94 -9.67
C LEU A 167 15.80 -25.11 -8.85
N VAL A 168 15.18 -25.38 -7.70
CA VAL A 168 15.52 -26.51 -6.83
C VAL A 168 14.21 -27.21 -6.44
N PRO A 169 13.93 -28.40 -6.94
CA PRO A 169 12.75 -29.19 -6.55
C PRO A 169 12.71 -29.49 -5.04
N PRO A 170 11.51 -29.59 -4.41
CA PRO A 170 11.38 -29.77 -2.97
C PRO A 170 12.10 -31.02 -2.41
N ASP A 171 12.15 -32.11 -3.18
CA ASP A 171 12.85 -33.34 -2.82
C ASP A 171 14.38 -33.22 -2.80
N GLN A 172 14.92 -32.21 -3.48
CA GLN A 172 16.35 -31.89 -3.52
C GLN A 172 16.75 -30.83 -2.48
N ARG A 173 15.79 -30.25 -1.76
CA ARG A 173 16.06 -29.25 -0.73
C ARG A 173 16.44 -29.89 0.59
N PRO A 174 17.21 -29.19 1.45
CA PRO A 174 17.59 -29.73 2.76
C PRO A 174 16.35 -30.03 3.62
N LYS A 175 16.37 -31.16 4.33
CA LYS A 175 15.26 -31.53 5.23
C LYS A 175 15.39 -30.89 6.62
N LYS A 176 16.51 -30.23 6.89
CA LYS A 176 16.79 -29.44 8.10
C LYS A 176 17.70 -28.29 7.73
N GLN A 177 17.73 -27.27 8.54
CA GLN A 177 18.63 -26.13 8.33
C GLN A 177 20.09 -26.60 8.29
N GLU A 178 20.82 -26.26 7.21
CA GLU A 178 22.22 -26.63 6.96
C GLU A 178 23.21 -25.51 7.29
N ASN A 179 22.73 -24.29 7.52
CA ASN A 179 23.55 -23.17 7.95
C ASN A 179 23.40 -22.90 9.46
N ASN A 180 24.23 -22.03 10.00
CA ASN A 180 24.24 -21.67 11.43
C ASN A 180 23.56 -20.32 11.71
N LEU A 181 22.68 -19.84 10.82
CA LEU A 181 21.98 -18.57 11.02
C LEU A 181 20.94 -18.71 12.13
N ASP A 182 20.88 -17.73 13.02
CA ASP A 182 19.73 -17.57 13.91
C ASP A 182 18.59 -16.93 13.11
N LEU A 183 17.75 -17.78 12.50
CA LEU A 183 16.64 -17.31 11.68
C LEU A 183 15.69 -16.40 12.45
N LYS A 184 15.55 -16.58 13.76
CA LYS A 184 14.67 -15.72 14.57
C LYS A 184 15.18 -14.30 14.68
N ASN A 185 16.50 -14.09 14.59
CA ASN A 185 17.13 -12.79 14.64
C ASN A 185 17.71 -12.35 13.28
N LEU A 186 17.27 -12.99 12.20
CA LEU A 186 17.62 -12.60 10.84
C LEU A 186 16.70 -11.47 10.35
N PHE A 187 17.26 -10.54 9.57
CA PHE A 187 16.51 -9.49 8.87
C PHE A 187 16.61 -9.69 7.37
N SER A 188 15.48 -9.58 6.69
CA SER A 188 15.42 -9.42 5.24
C SER A 188 15.22 -7.93 4.93
N VAL A 189 16.08 -7.38 4.07
CA VAL A 189 16.07 -5.96 3.71
C VAL A 189 15.88 -5.84 2.20
N THR A 190 14.79 -5.20 1.79
CA THR A 190 14.50 -4.97 0.36
C THR A 190 15.40 -3.86 -0.17
N LEU A 191 16.23 -4.17 -1.16
CA LEU A 191 17.09 -3.23 -1.87
C LEU A 191 16.36 -2.83 -3.16
N ARG A 192 15.48 -1.82 -3.02
CA ARG A 192 14.47 -1.49 -4.02
C ARG A 192 15.04 -1.29 -5.42
N ASP A 193 15.99 -0.37 -5.56
CA ASP A 193 16.50 0.06 -6.86
C ASP A 193 17.58 -0.89 -7.42
N ALA A 194 18.09 -1.79 -6.58
CA ALA A 194 19.01 -2.86 -7.00
C ALA A 194 18.29 -4.13 -7.48
N GLY A 195 16.99 -4.29 -7.21
CA GLY A 195 16.29 -5.54 -7.52
C GLY A 195 16.79 -6.72 -6.70
N GLN A 196 17.14 -6.49 -5.43
CA GLN A 196 17.77 -7.48 -4.56
C GLN A 196 17.15 -7.49 -3.16
N VAL A 197 17.41 -8.54 -2.41
CA VAL A 197 17.17 -8.60 -0.98
C VAL A 197 18.49 -8.90 -0.25
N ALA A 198 18.80 -8.13 0.78
CA ALA A 198 19.91 -8.43 1.68
C ALA A 198 19.40 -9.21 2.90
N LEU A 199 20.13 -10.24 3.31
CA LEU A 199 19.95 -10.91 4.58
C LEU A 199 21.01 -10.38 5.55
N ILE A 200 20.55 -9.88 6.72
CA ILE A 200 21.44 -9.31 7.74
C ILE A 200 21.25 -10.09 9.05
N ASP A 201 22.35 -10.60 9.58
CA ASP A 201 22.35 -11.23 10.90
C ASP A 201 22.16 -10.19 12.00
N GLY A 202 21.11 -10.35 12.80
CA GLY A 202 20.73 -9.38 13.81
C GLY A 202 21.69 -9.32 15.00
N ALA A 203 22.49 -10.35 15.27
CA ALA A 203 23.47 -10.35 16.36
C ALA A 203 24.75 -9.62 15.94
N SER A 204 25.36 -10.04 14.85
CA SER A 204 26.62 -9.49 14.35
C SER A 204 26.50 -8.21 13.54
N LYS A 205 25.29 -7.84 13.09
CA LYS A 205 25.01 -6.70 12.18
C LYS A 205 25.69 -6.84 10.81
N LYS A 206 26.08 -8.06 10.43
CA LYS A 206 26.75 -8.33 9.16
C LYS A 206 25.76 -8.76 8.09
N ILE A 207 26.00 -8.30 6.87
CA ILE A 207 25.29 -8.81 5.70
C ILE A 207 25.75 -10.24 5.46
N VAL A 208 24.82 -11.18 5.58
CA VAL A 208 25.05 -12.61 5.33
C VAL A 208 25.12 -12.88 3.84
N ASP A 209 24.14 -12.33 3.11
CA ASP A 209 24.05 -12.48 1.65
C ASP A 209 23.24 -11.36 1.04
N VAL A 210 23.41 -11.18 -0.30
CA VAL A 210 22.57 -10.32 -1.13
C VAL A 210 22.10 -11.16 -2.31
N ILE A 211 20.80 -11.32 -2.47
CA ILE A 211 20.18 -12.25 -3.40
C ILE A 211 19.39 -11.47 -4.44
N ASP A 212 19.60 -11.78 -5.72
CA ASP A 212 18.86 -11.17 -6.84
C ASP A 212 17.39 -11.60 -6.81
N THR A 213 16.50 -10.64 -7.06
CA THR A 213 15.05 -10.80 -7.07
C THR A 213 14.44 -10.02 -8.23
N GLY A 214 13.14 -9.69 -8.15
CA GLY A 214 12.48 -8.85 -9.16
C GLY A 214 12.85 -7.38 -9.04
N TYR A 215 12.56 -6.64 -10.10
CA TYR A 215 12.81 -5.20 -10.18
C TYR A 215 11.94 -4.41 -9.18
N ALA A 216 12.51 -3.33 -8.65
CA ALA A 216 11.87 -2.44 -7.68
C ALA A 216 11.22 -3.21 -6.51
N VAL A 217 12.05 -4.00 -5.81
CA VAL A 217 11.63 -4.86 -4.70
C VAL A 217 10.77 -4.10 -3.71
N HIS A 218 9.57 -4.65 -3.43
CA HIS A 218 8.60 -3.97 -2.60
C HIS A 218 8.50 -4.55 -1.19
N ILE A 219 8.31 -5.85 -1.08
CA ILE A 219 8.08 -6.50 0.20
C ILE A 219 8.64 -7.92 0.23
N SER A 220 8.99 -8.39 1.42
CA SER A 220 9.24 -9.79 1.69
C SER A 220 8.30 -10.32 2.78
N ARG A 221 7.92 -11.60 2.66
CA ARG A 221 7.07 -12.31 3.61
C ARG A 221 7.67 -13.65 3.96
N LEU A 222 7.55 -14.03 5.22
CA LEU A 222 7.99 -15.31 5.70
C LEU A 222 6.88 -16.35 5.58
N SER A 223 7.24 -17.56 5.21
CA SER A 223 6.39 -18.73 5.34
C SER A 223 5.99 -18.97 6.80
N ALA A 224 4.90 -19.68 7.05
CA ALA A 224 4.44 -20.01 8.40
C ALA A 224 5.48 -20.82 9.19
N SER A 225 6.26 -21.67 8.50
CA SER A 225 7.36 -22.42 9.08
C SER A 225 8.62 -21.58 9.36
N GLY A 226 8.72 -20.37 8.80
CA GLY A 226 9.92 -19.53 8.86
C GLY A 226 11.07 -20.00 7.97
N ARG A 227 10.85 -21.03 7.14
CA ARG A 227 11.87 -21.58 6.23
C ARG A 227 12.02 -20.74 4.98
N TYR A 228 10.91 -20.35 4.37
CA TYR A 228 10.91 -19.67 3.07
C TYR A 228 10.68 -18.19 3.21
N LEU A 229 11.39 -17.43 2.39
CA LEU A 229 11.20 -16.01 2.20
C LEU A 229 10.64 -15.76 0.80
N TYR A 230 9.43 -15.23 0.73
CA TYR A 230 8.79 -14.80 -0.51
C TYR A 230 9.11 -13.32 -0.73
N VAL A 231 9.70 -13.00 -1.87
CA VAL A 231 10.07 -11.63 -2.21
C VAL A 231 9.36 -11.23 -3.49
N ILE A 232 8.68 -10.09 -3.50
CA ILE A 232 7.98 -9.59 -4.67
C ILE A 232 8.53 -8.24 -5.12
N GLY A 233 8.80 -8.13 -6.43
CA GLY A 233 9.14 -6.88 -7.10
C GLY A 233 7.91 -6.22 -7.74
N ARG A 234 8.04 -4.93 -8.06
CA ARG A 234 6.97 -4.21 -8.78
C ARG A 234 6.73 -4.72 -10.20
N ASP A 235 7.73 -5.35 -10.81
CA ASP A 235 7.61 -6.06 -12.09
C ASP A 235 6.78 -7.34 -11.99
N ALA A 236 6.16 -7.59 -10.86
CA ALA A 236 5.36 -8.77 -10.53
C ALA A 236 6.16 -10.09 -10.50
N GLN A 237 7.49 -10.02 -10.40
CA GLN A 237 8.30 -11.20 -10.16
C GLN A 237 8.27 -11.57 -8.67
N ILE A 238 8.04 -12.85 -8.40
CA ILE A 238 8.14 -13.45 -7.06
C ILE A 238 9.32 -14.41 -7.05
N ASN A 239 10.14 -14.26 -6.03
CA ASN A 239 11.26 -15.13 -5.73
C ASN A 239 10.97 -15.89 -4.44
N LEU A 240 11.14 -17.20 -4.45
CA LEU A 240 11.09 -18.06 -3.27
C LEU A 240 12.50 -18.40 -2.84
N ILE A 241 12.92 -17.94 -1.67
CA ILE A 241 14.26 -18.15 -1.13
C ILE A 241 14.16 -19.18 0.01
N ASP A 242 14.94 -20.25 -0.05
CA ASP A 242 15.04 -21.24 1.03
C ASP A 242 16.17 -20.84 2.00
N LEU A 243 15.77 -20.43 3.21
CA LEU A 243 16.68 -20.00 4.28
C LEU A 243 17.41 -21.16 4.96
N TRP A 244 16.99 -22.42 4.71
CA TRP A 244 17.62 -23.61 5.30
C TRP A 244 18.83 -24.11 4.53
N MET A 245 18.99 -23.70 3.27
CA MET A 245 20.14 -24.11 2.48
C MET A 245 21.46 -23.64 3.14
N LYS A 246 22.55 -24.35 2.90
CA LYS A 246 23.88 -24.00 3.39
C LYS A 246 24.22 -22.51 3.11
N LYS A 247 23.84 -22.02 1.94
CA LYS A 247 23.77 -20.62 1.57
C LYS A 247 22.33 -20.36 1.09
N PRO A 248 21.56 -19.46 1.73
CA PRO A 248 20.22 -19.12 1.28
C PRO A 248 20.19 -18.76 -0.20
N ALA A 249 19.22 -19.29 -0.95
CA ALA A 249 19.18 -19.09 -2.39
C ALA A 249 17.74 -19.19 -2.93
N ASN A 250 17.53 -18.61 -4.13
CA ASN A 250 16.28 -18.78 -4.88
C ASN A 250 16.06 -20.24 -5.24
N VAL A 251 14.90 -20.80 -4.89
CA VAL A 251 14.49 -22.17 -5.22
C VAL A 251 13.35 -22.24 -6.22
N ALA A 252 12.59 -21.15 -6.38
CA ALA A 252 11.61 -20.97 -7.44
C ALA A 252 11.43 -19.50 -7.78
N VAL A 253 11.03 -19.20 -9.01
CA VAL A 253 10.75 -17.85 -9.51
C VAL A 253 9.55 -17.91 -10.44
N ILE A 254 8.68 -16.90 -10.37
CA ILE A 254 7.56 -16.71 -11.28
C ILE A 254 7.26 -15.23 -11.48
N LYS A 255 6.72 -14.86 -12.65
CA LYS A 255 6.10 -13.57 -12.89
C LYS A 255 4.58 -13.74 -12.93
N VAL A 256 3.85 -12.98 -12.10
CA VAL A 256 2.40 -13.14 -11.90
C VAL A 256 1.56 -12.03 -12.53
N GLY A 257 2.19 -11.11 -13.22
CA GLY A 257 1.53 -9.97 -13.87
C GLY A 257 2.55 -9.00 -14.43
N MET A 258 2.10 -7.78 -14.68
CA MET A 258 2.96 -6.68 -15.14
C MET A 258 3.38 -5.76 -13.99
N GLU A 259 2.53 -5.59 -13.00
CA GLU A 259 2.82 -4.86 -11.76
C GLU A 259 2.16 -5.58 -10.57
N ALA A 260 2.91 -5.73 -9.47
CA ALA A 260 2.39 -6.33 -8.24
C ALA A 260 3.02 -5.69 -6.99
N ARG A 261 2.37 -5.89 -5.84
CA ARG A 261 2.83 -5.31 -4.59
C ARG A 261 2.74 -6.21 -3.39
N SER A 262 1.92 -7.24 -3.45
CA SER A 262 1.57 -8.04 -2.29
C SER A 262 1.80 -9.52 -2.52
N VAL A 263 2.40 -10.18 -1.55
CA VAL A 263 2.57 -11.63 -1.47
C VAL A 263 2.34 -12.07 -0.04
N GLU A 264 1.70 -13.22 0.17
CA GLU A 264 1.48 -13.80 1.49
C GLU A 264 1.44 -15.33 1.36
N THR A 265 1.55 -16.04 2.49
CA THR A 265 1.49 -17.50 2.56
C THR A 265 0.39 -17.97 3.52
N SER A 266 -0.13 -19.17 3.32
CA SER A 266 -1.13 -19.76 4.20
C SER A 266 -0.53 -20.05 5.58
N LYS A 267 -1.23 -19.58 6.65
CA LYS A 267 -0.78 -19.66 8.05
C LYS A 267 -1.75 -20.40 8.95
N TYR A 268 -2.96 -20.71 8.46
CA TYR A 268 -3.96 -21.41 9.25
C TYR A 268 -3.50 -22.83 9.58
N LYS A 269 -3.78 -23.26 10.80
CA LYS A 269 -3.37 -24.57 11.34
C LYS A 269 -3.77 -25.74 10.42
N GLY A 270 -2.79 -26.55 10.01
CA GLY A 270 -2.95 -27.67 9.09
C GLY A 270 -2.86 -27.29 7.60
N TRP A 271 -2.64 -25.99 7.31
CA TRP A 271 -2.50 -25.44 5.97
C TRP A 271 -1.22 -24.61 5.83
N GLU A 272 -0.36 -24.65 6.84
CA GLU A 272 0.88 -23.89 6.87
C GLU A 272 1.71 -24.16 5.62
N ASP A 273 2.13 -23.09 4.93
CA ASP A 273 2.97 -23.09 3.72
C ASP A 273 2.40 -23.87 2.51
N LYS A 274 1.15 -24.35 2.57
CA LYS A 274 0.56 -25.12 1.48
C LYS A 274 0.32 -24.27 0.24
N TYR A 275 -0.09 -23.01 0.44
CA TYR A 275 -0.35 -22.07 -0.63
C TYR A 275 0.36 -20.74 -0.40
N ALA A 276 0.74 -20.09 -1.50
CA ALA A 276 1.09 -18.69 -1.55
C ALA A 276 0.07 -17.94 -2.41
N ILE A 277 -0.12 -16.66 -2.12
CA ILE A 277 -0.99 -15.77 -2.89
C ILE A 277 -0.25 -14.49 -3.23
N ALA A 278 -0.43 -14.00 -4.45
CA ALA A 278 0.07 -12.69 -4.85
C ALA A 278 -1.03 -11.81 -5.41
N GLY A 279 -0.98 -10.53 -5.07
CA GLY A 279 -1.89 -9.51 -5.56
C GLY A 279 -1.22 -8.60 -6.57
N THR A 280 -1.86 -8.42 -7.73
CA THR A 280 -1.34 -7.60 -8.80
C THR A 280 -2.08 -6.26 -8.89
N TYR A 281 -1.34 -5.25 -9.34
CA TYR A 281 -1.88 -3.95 -9.71
C TYR A 281 -2.33 -3.97 -11.17
N TRP A 282 -1.54 -4.64 -12.03
CA TRP A 282 -1.95 -4.91 -13.39
C TRP A 282 -1.51 -6.31 -13.86
N PRO A 283 -2.38 -7.11 -14.49
CA PRO A 283 -3.84 -6.92 -14.46
C PRO A 283 -4.37 -6.91 -13.03
N PRO A 284 -5.53 -6.25 -12.75
CA PRO A 284 -6.13 -6.25 -11.42
C PRO A 284 -6.72 -7.62 -11.10
N GLN A 285 -5.91 -8.43 -10.40
CA GLN A 285 -6.22 -9.82 -10.07
C GLN A 285 -5.38 -10.29 -8.88
N PHE A 286 -5.70 -11.44 -8.34
CA PHE A 286 -4.79 -12.19 -7.48
C PHE A 286 -4.60 -13.61 -8.01
N VAL A 287 -3.47 -14.20 -7.69
CA VAL A 287 -3.12 -15.57 -8.07
C VAL A 287 -2.77 -16.38 -6.83
N ILE A 288 -3.35 -17.58 -6.74
CA ILE A 288 -2.98 -18.58 -5.74
C ILE A 288 -2.00 -19.55 -6.38
N MET A 289 -0.92 -19.82 -5.68
CA MET A 289 0.20 -20.65 -6.09
C MET A 289 0.44 -21.74 -5.05
N ASP A 290 1.11 -22.80 -5.46
CA ASP A 290 1.69 -23.75 -4.53
C ASP A 290 2.77 -23.08 -3.67
N GLY A 291 2.74 -23.31 -2.36
CA GLY A 291 3.63 -22.62 -1.42
C GLY A 291 5.10 -23.03 -1.54
N ASP A 292 5.36 -24.27 -1.89
CA ASP A 292 6.73 -24.78 -1.98
C ASP A 292 7.38 -24.57 -3.36
N THR A 293 6.57 -24.43 -4.41
CA THR A 293 7.08 -24.43 -5.79
C THR A 293 6.76 -23.16 -6.55
N LEU A 294 5.85 -22.31 -6.06
CA LEU A 294 5.26 -21.17 -6.78
C LEU A 294 4.51 -21.58 -8.06
N GLU A 295 4.17 -22.86 -8.25
CA GLU A 295 3.36 -23.27 -9.40
C GLU A 295 2.00 -22.56 -9.35
N PRO A 296 1.62 -21.79 -10.40
CA PRO A 296 0.36 -21.05 -10.38
C PRO A 296 -0.83 -22.00 -10.52
N LYS A 297 -1.80 -21.88 -9.60
CA LYS A 297 -2.98 -22.75 -9.52
C LYS A 297 -4.26 -22.05 -9.96
N LYS A 298 -4.53 -20.84 -9.48
CA LYS A 298 -5.81 -20.15 -9.69
C LYS A 298 -5.61 -18.65 -9.82
N ILE A 299 -6.28 -18.04 -10.78
CA ILE A 299 -6.37 -16.58 -10.95
C ILE A 299 -7.80 -16.14 -10.68
N VAL A 300 -7.96 -15.01 -9.99
CA VAL A 300 -9.24 -14.34 -9.79
C VAL A 300 -9.10 -12.87 -10.13
N ALA A 301 -9.89 -12.40 -11.08
CA ALA A 301 -9.98 -11.00 -11.45
C ALA A 301 -10.73 -10.21 -10.35
N THR A 302 -10.30 -8.97 -10.12
CA THR A 302 -10.88 -8.09 -9.08
C THR A 302 -11.70 -6.94 -9.65
N ARG A 303 -11.81 -6.84 -10.99
CA ARG A 303 -12.65 -5.81 -11.65
C ARG A 303 -14.10 -5.90 -11.20
N GLY A 304 -14.73 -4.76 -10.96
CA GLY A 304 -16.10 -4.74 -10.47
C GLY A 304 -16.58 -3.37 -10.03
N MET A 305 -17.75 -3.35 -9.39
CA MET A 305 -18.39 -2.13 -8.92
C MET A 305 -17.78 -1.63 -7.62
N THR A 306 -17.67 -0.30 -7.49
CA THR A 306 -17.26 0.39 -6.25
C THR A 306 -18.35 0.27 -5.18
N VAL A 307 -17.96 0.29 -3.90
CA VAL A 307 -18.91 0.13 -2.79
C VAL A 307 -19.78 1.36 -2.55
N ASP A 308 -19.33 2.54 -2.95
CA ASP A 308 -19.98 3.83 -2.68
C ASP A 308 -20.84 4.32 -3.86
N THR A 309 -20.28 4.38 -5.06
CA THR A 309 -20.97 4.93 -6.24
C THR A 309 -21.60 3.88 -7.14
N GLN A 310 -21.29 2.60 -6.94
CA GLN A 310 -21.70 1.47 -7.79
C GLN A 310 -21.27 1.62 -9.26
N GLU A 311 -20.18 2.35 -9.50
CA GLU A 311 -19.57 2.50 -10.81
C GLU A 311 -18.56 1.39 -11.07
N PHE A 312 -18.49 0.93 -12.33
CA PHE A 312 -17.50 -0.07 -12.72
C PHE A 312 -16.09 0.52 -12.69
N HIS A 313 -15.20 -0.12 -11.94
CA HIS A 313 -13.78 0.23 -11.95
C HIS A 313 -12.96 -0.80 -12.72
N PRO A 314 -12.20 -0.39 -13.76
CA PRO A 314 -11.42 -1.31 -14.60
C PRO A 314 -10.08 -1.73 -13.98
N GLU A 315 -9.60 -1.01 -12.97
CA GLU A 315 -8.29 -1.22 -12.33
C GLU A 315 -8.40 -1.26 -10.79
N PRO A 316 -9.19 -2.19 -10.21
CA PRO A 316 -9.24 -2.34 -8.76
C PRO A 316 -8.07 -3.21 -8.30
N ARG A 317 -6.99 -2.56 -7.88
CA ARG A 317 -5.71 -3.18 -7.55
C ARG A 317 -5.74 -3.91 -6.22
N VAL A 318 -5.00 -5.00 -6.14
CA VAL A 318 -4.80 -5.72 -4.87
C VAL A 318 -3.63 -5.10 -4.11
N ALA A 319 -3.95 -4.30 -3.09
CA ALA A 319 -2.95 -3.50 -2.38
C ALA A 319 -2.22 -4.26 -1.26
N ALA A 320 -2.95 -5.03 -0.47
CA ALA A 320 -2.40 -5.84 0.60
C ALA A 320 -3.13 -7.17 0.74
N ILE A 321 -2.40 -8.17 1.21
CA ILE A 321 -2.94 -9.48 1.57
C ILE A 321 -2.38 -9.87 2.93
N VAL A 322 -3.23 -10.47 3.77
CA VAL A 322 -2.83 -11.12 5.02
C VAL A 322 -3.46 -12.50 5.09
N ALA A 323 -2.84 -13.41 5.83
CA ALA A 323 -3.39 -14.73 6.11
C ALA A 323 -4.21 -14.70 7.39
N SER A 324 -5.43 -15.22 7.35
CA SER A 324 -6.28 -15.34 8.53
C SER A 324 -5.69 -16.36 9.53
N HIS A 325 -5.83 -16.04 10.83
CA HIS A 325 -5.51 -16.95 11.92
C HIS A 325 -6.74 -17.75 12.41
N GLU A 326 -7.94 -17.34 12.00
CA GLU A 326 -9.22 -17.89 12.44
C GLU A 326 -9.80 -18.93 11.47
N LYS A 327 -9.49 -18.82 10.17
CA LYS A 327 -9.99 -19.68 9.09
C LYS A 327 -8.91 -19.90 8.03
N PRO A 328 -9.03 -20.96 7.20
CA PRO A 328 -8.13 -21.18 6.05
C PRO A 328 -8.42 -20.19 4.92
N GLU A 329 -8.17 -18.91 5.19
CA GLU A 329 -8.51 -17.80 4.30
C GLU A 329 -7.36 -16.82 4.12
N PHE A 330 -7.24 -16.27 2.91
CA PHE A 330 -6.52 -15.03 2.67
C PHE A 330 -7.49 -13.86 2.72
N ILE A 331 -7.08 -12.75 3.32
CA ILE A 331 -7.83 -11.49 3.34
C ILE A 331 -7.17 -10.55 2.36
N VAL A 332 -7.91 -10.17 1.31
CA VAL A 332 -7.42 -9.46 0.15
C VAL A 332 -8.05 -8.08 0.06
N ASN A 333 -7.24 -7.02 0.16
CA ASN A 333 -7.69 -5.64 0.00
C ASN A 333 -7.77 -5.25 -1.46
N VAL A 334 -8.99 -5.00 -1.98
CA VAL A 334 -9.23 -4.52 -3.33
C VAL A 334 -9.44 -3.01 -3.29
N LYS A 335 -8.44 -2.29 -3.70
CA LYS A 335 -8.22 -0.88 -3.38
C LYS A 335 -9.32 0.04 -3.89
N GLU A 336 -9.54 0.10 -5.20
CA GLU A 336 -10.39 1.09 -5.83
C GLU A 336 -11.89 0.77 -5.72
N THR A 337 -12.23 -0.50 -5.56
CA THR A 337 -13.63 -0.88 -5.31
C THR A 337 -14.03 -0.74 -3.85
N GLY A 338 -13.06 -0.76 -2.93
CA GLY A 338 -13.32 -0.68 -1.48
C GLY A 338 -13.78 -2.01 -0.87
N LYS A 339 -13.54 -3.12 -1.56
CA LYS A 339 -13.94 -4.46 -1.14
C LYS A 339 -12.81 -5.20 -0.45
N ILE A 340 -13.10 -5.87 0.63
CA ILE A 340 -12.20 -6.83 1.27
C ILE A 340 -12.73 -8.23 0.96
N LEU A 341 -11.89 -9.08 0.39
CA LEU A 341 -12.28 -10.44 0.01
C LEU A 341 -11.66 -11.44 0.98
N LEU A 342 -12.49 -12.26 1.61
CA LEU A 342 -12.08 -13.40 2.42
C LEU A 342 -12.08 -14.62 1.50
N VAL A 343 -10.88 -15.05 1.10
CA VAL A 343 -10.66 -16.05 0.07
C VAL A 343 -10.33 -17.38 0.73
N ASN A 344 -11.31 -18.27 0.84
CA ASN A 344 -11.13 -19.59 1.41
C ASN A 344 -10.40 -20.50 0.42
N TYR A 345 -9.29 -21.10 0.87
CA TYR A 345 -8.41 -21.92 0.04
C TYR A 345 -8.51 -23.44 0.31
N GLU A 346 -9.54 -23.89 1.04
CA GLU A 346 -9.74 -25.33 1.29
C GLU A 346 -10.03 -26.11 0.00
N ASP A 347 -10.81 -25.52 -0.89
CA ASP A 347 -11.13 -26.08 -2.21
C ASP A 347 -10.95 -25.00 -3.28
N LEU A 348 -9.85 -25.10 -4.04
CA LEU A 348 -9.54 -24.15 -5.11
C LEU A 348 -10.42 -24.30 -6.35
N ASP A 349 -11.04 -25.46 -6.55
CA ASP A 349 -11.93 -25.71 -7.69
C ASP A 349 -13.30 -25.07 -7.46
N ASN A 350 -13.80 -25.13 -6.22
CA ASN A 350 -15.06 -24.52 -5.78
C ASN A 350 -14.81 -23.43 -4.72
N MET A 351 -13.88 -22.54 -5.01
CA MET A 351 -13.38 -21.55 -4.08
C MET A 351 -14.48 -20.61 -3.58
N LYS A 352 -14.64 -20.53 -2.26
CA LYS A 352 -15.56 -19.59 -1.61
C LYS A 352 -14.86 -18.26 -1.37
N ILE A 353 -15.51 -17.18 -1.80
CA ILE A 353 -15.03 -15.82 -1.56
C ILE A 353 -16.15 -15.04 -0.88
N THR A 354 -15.94 -14.65 0.37
CA THR A 354 -16.84 -13.73 1.06
C THR A 354 -16.40 -12.31 0.77
N GLN A 355 -17.30 -11.51 0.21
CA GLN A 355 -17.06 -10.11 -0.06
C GLN A 355 -17.55 -9.27 1.12
N VAL A 356 -16.69 -8.43 1.65
CA VAL A 356 -16.99 -7.45 2.68
C VAL A 356 -16.87 -6.05 2.06
N ASP A 357 -17.98 -5.34 1.97
CA ASP A 357 -18.01 -3.96 1.48
C ASP A 357 -17.52 -3.03 2.59
N ALA A 358 -16.42 -2.32 2.35
CA ALA A 358 -15.78 -1.44 3.32
C ALA A 358 -15.75 0.01 2.83
N ALA A 359 -14.60 0.54 2.52
CA ALA A 359 -14.42 1.91 2.01
C ALA A 359 -13.36 1.94 0.93
N ARG A 360 -13.51 2.84 -0.05
CA ARG A 360 -12.57 2.95 -1.18
C ARG A 360 -11.20 3.39 -0.74
N TYR A 361 -10.29 2.97 -1.53
CA TYR A 361 -8.84 3.07 -1.54
C TYR A 361 -8.18 2.34 -0.39
N LEU A 362 -8.66 1.09 -0.16
CA LEU A 362 -7.99 0.16 0.75
C LEU A 362 -6.51 0.00 0.37
N HIS A 363 -5.64 -0.02 1.36
CA HIS A 363 -4.21 -0.10 1.15
C HIS A 363 -3.60 -1.16 2.06
N ASP A 364 -2.81 -0.74 3.03
CA ASP A 364 -2.15 -1.58 4.00
C ASP A 364 -2.98 -1.73 5.29
N GLY A 365 -2.50 -2.55 6.17
CA GLY A 365 -3.13 -2.80 7.46
C GLY A 365 -2.49 -3.96 8.19
N GLY A 366 -2.92 -4.20 9.40
CA GLY A 366 -2.42 -5.26 10.26
C GLY A 366 -3.47 -5.78 11.22
N TRP A 367 -3.10 -6.82 11.95
CA TRP A 367 -3.93 -7.43 12.96
C TRP A 367 -3.98 -6.59 14.23
N ASP A 368 -5.11 -6.61 14.91
CA ASP A 368 -5.16 -6.25 16.31
C ASP A 368 -4.35 -7.24 17.17
N SER A 369 -4.17 -6.95 18.44
CA SER A 369 -3.37 -7.80 19.34
C SER A 369 -3.93 -9.22 19.53
N THR A 370 -5.21 -9.45 19.23
CA THR A 370 -5.86 -10.78 19.29
C THR A 370 -5.69 -11.59 18.02
N ARG A 371 -5.31 -10.96 16.90
CA ARG A 371 -5.24 -11.53 15.53
C ARG A 371 -6.60 -11.98 14.96
N ARG A 372 -7.70 -11.55 15.57
CA ARG A 372 -9.05 -11.76 15.08
C ARG A 372 -9.52 -10.65 14.16
N TYR A 373 -9.18 -9.40 14.52
CA TYR A 373 -9.64 -8.23 13.80
C TYR A 373 -8.55 -7.68 12.89
N PHE A 374 -8.85 -7.62 11.59
CA PHE A 374 -7.94 -7.03 10.61
C PHE A 374 -8.29 -5.55 10.41
N MET A 375 -7.31 -4.68 10.68
CA MET A 375 -7.43 -3.22 10.61
C MET A 375 -6.84 -2.74 9.29
N SER A 376 -7.66 -2.33 8.33
CA SER A 376 -7.23 -1.91 7.00
C SER A 376 -7.45 -0.42 6.74
N ALA A 377 -6.42 0.28 6.28
CA ALA A 377 -6.50 1.69 5.94
C ALA A 377 -7.20 1.89 4.58
N ALA A 378 -8.28 2.68 4.56
CA ALA A 378 -8.90 3.21 3.37
C ALA A 378 -8.41 4.66 3.16
N ASN A 379 -7.25 4.79 2.50
CA ASN A 379 -6.43 6.02 2.49
C ASN A 379 -7.21 7.27 2.11
N GLN A 380 -7.83 7.32 0.92
CA GLN A 380 -8.53 8.51 0.43
C GLN A 380 -9.89 8.74 1.12
N SER A 381 -10.39 7.72 1.81
CA SER A 381 -11.62 7.83 2.59
C SER A 381 -11.36 8.29 4.04
N ASN A 382 -10.09 8.41 4.44
CA ASN A 382 -9.69 8.77 5.80
C ASN A 382 -10.31 7.85 6.88
N LYS A 383 -10.35 6.55 6.60
CA LYS A 383 -10.99 5.55 7.46
C LYS A 383 -10.09 4.34 7.68
N ILE A 384 -10.32 3.67 8.78
CA ILE A 384 -9.85 2.31 9.03
C ILE A 384 -11.06 1.38 9.00
N ALA A 385 -11.01 0.40 8.10
CA ALA A 385 -11.98 -0.71 8.09
C ALA A 385 -11.52 -1.78 9.06
N VAL A 386 -12.40 -2.19 9.96
CA VAL A 386 -12.21 -3.27 10.92
C VAL A 386 -12.98 -4.47 10.45
N VAL A 387 -12.31 -5.57 10.14
CA VAL A 387 -12.93 -6.82 9.69
C VAL A 387 -12.76 -7.90 10.76
N ASP A 388 -13.86 -8.46 11.21
CA ASP A 388 -13.84 -9.65 12.04
C ASP A 388 -13.59 -10.88 11.16
N SER A 389 -12.36 -11.39 11.17
CA SER A 389 -11.98 -12.55 10.35
C SER A 389 -12.62 -13.86 10.80
N LYS A 390 -13.09 -13.92 12.04
CA LYS A 390 -13.80 -15.08 12.57
C LYS A 390 -15.24 -15.16 12.06
N GLU A 391 -15.97 -14.06 12.14
CA GLU A 391 -17.36 -14.02 11.64
C GLU A 391 -17.41 -13.79 10.12
N GLY A 392 -16.43 -13.08 9.55
CA GLY A 392 -16.34 -12.80 8.12
C GLY A 392 -17.13 -11.56 7.71
N GLU A 393 -17.17 -10.55 8.57
CA GLU A 393 -17.97 -9.35 8.37
C GLU A 393 -17.22 -8.06 8.70
N LEU A 394 -17.78 -6.94 8.27
CA LEU A 394 -17.31 -5.61 8.64
C LEU A 394 -17.79 -5.28 10.06
N GLU A 395 -16.86 -5.18 10.99
CA GLU A 395 -17.15 -4.80 12.37
C GLU A 395 -17.36 -3.29 12.51
N ALA A 396 -16.51 -2.49 11.87
CA ALA A 396 -16.59 -1.03 11.92
C ALA A 396 -15.86 -0.33 10.77
N LEU A 397 -16.28 0.93 10.51
CA LEU A 397 -15.53 1.92 9.74
C LEU A 397 -15.19 3.08 10.68
N VAL A 398 -13.94 3.22 11.04
CA VAL A 398 -13.45 4.22 12.00
C VAL A 398 -12.88 5.42 11.25
N GLU A 399 -13.41 6.61 11.46
CA GLU A 399 -12.87 7.85 10.91
C GLU A 399 -11.57 8.22 11.64
N VAL A 400 -10.55 8.60 10.86
CA VAL A 400 -9.20 8.94 11.34
C VAL A 400 -8.66 10.19 10.63
N GLY A 401 -7.40 10.54 10.84
CA GLY A 401 -6.75 11.66 10.13
C GLY A 401 -6.60 11.42 8.62
N LYS A 402 -6.00 12.39 7.93
CA LYS A 402 -5.93 12.39 6.46
C LYS A 402 -4.95 11.34 5.94
N ILE A 403 -5.42 10.53 5.01
CA ILE A 403 -4.64 9.52 4.28
C ILE A 403 -3.90 8.59 5.26
N PRO A 404 -4.63 7.75 6.03
CA PRO A 404 -4.00 6.81 6.95
C PRO A 404 -3.07 5.86 6.21
N HIS A 405 -1.88 5.63 6.77
CA HIS A 405 -0.88 4.71 6.24
C HIS A 405 -0.11 4.04 7.38
N PRO A 406 -0.67 3.00 8.00
CA PRO A 406 -0.09 2.38 9.18
C PRO A 406 1.11 1.48 8.92
N GLY A 407 1.36 1.06 7.65
CA GLY A 407 2.14 -0.12 7.37
C GLY A 407 1.41 -1.36 7.90
N ARG A 408 1.73 -1.80 9.12
CA ARG A 408 0.96 -2.84 9.83
C ARG A 408 0.27 -2.30 11.08
N GLY A 409 0.46 -1.02 11.39
CA GLY A 409 0.03 -0.41 12.64
C GLY A 409 0.89 -0.80 13.84
N ALA A 410 0.46 -0.39 15.00
CA ALA A 410 1.15 -0.69 16.25
C ALA A 410 0.15 -1.04 17.36
N ASN A 411 0.35 -2.19 18.00
CA ASN A 411 -0.48 -2.68 19.10
C ASN A 411 0.16 -2.39 20.45
N PHE A 412 -0.56 -1.75 21.35
CA PHE A 412 -0.12 -1.61 22.76
C PHE A 412 -1.31 -1.44 23.72
N VAL A 413 -1.04 -1.55 25.01
CA VAL A 413 -2.04 -1.29 26.04
C VAL A 413 -1.91 0.16 26.49
N HIS A 414 -2.91 0.97 26.13
CA HIS A 414 -2.97 2.37 26.56
C HIS A 414 -3.31 2.45 28.06
N PRO A 415 -2.61 3.29 28.87
CA PRO A 415 -2.82 3.33 30.33
C PRO A 415 -4.25 3.64 30.75
N LYS A 416 -5.00 4.39 29.94
CA LYS A 416 -6.38 4.81 30.26
C LYS A 416 -7.44 4.00 29.51
N TYR A 417 -7.18 3.62 28.25
CA TYR A 417 -8.23 3.13 27.36
C TYR A 417 -8.16 1.63 27.08
N GLY A 418 -7.14 0.93 27.61
CA GLY A 418 -6.94 -0.50 27.37
C GLY A 418 -6.24 -0.78 26.04
N PRO A 419 -6.44 -1.95 25.42
CA PRO A 419 -5.79 -2.31 24.16
C PRO A 419 -6.16 -1.34 23.04
N VAL A 420 -5.16 -0.87 22.31
CA VAL A 420 -5.31 0.00 21.14
C VAL A 420 -4.45 -0.49 19.99
N TRP A 421 -4.88 -0.16 18.77
CA TRP A 421 -4.11 -0.23 17.55
C TRP A 421 -3.93 1.19 16.99
N ALA A 422 -2.70 1.53 16.61
CA ALA A 422 -2.35 2.88 16.18
C ALA A 422 -2.07 2.95 14.68
N THR A 423 -2.50 4.04 14.05
CA THR A 423 -2.16 4.41 12.67
C THR A 423 -1.58 5.82 12.60
N SER A 424 -0.55 6.00 11.77
CA SER A 424 -0.05 7.30 11.34
C SER A 424 -0.68 7.69 9.99
N HIS A 425 -0.40 8.90 9.50
CA HIS A 425 -1.02 9.46 8.31
C HIS A 425 0.00 10.03 7.33
N LEU A 426 -0.29 9.91 6.04
CA LEU A 426 0.45 10.61 4.98
C LEU A 426 0.03 12.08 4.87
N GLY A 427 -1.26 12.35 5.04
CA GLY A 427 -1.88 13.62 4.71
C GLY A 427 -1.82 14.69 5.81
N ASP A 428 -1.54 14.30 7.04
CA ASP A 428 -1.37 15.21 8.18
C ASP A 428 -0.42 14.63 9.24
N GLU A 429 -0.15 15.41 10.28
CA GLU A 429 0.76 15.04 11.35
C GLU A 429 0.13 14.19 12.47
N THR A 430 -1.14 13.82 12.36
CA THR A 430 -1.83 13.13 13.45
C THR A 430 -1.52 11.64 13.51
N ILE A 431 -1.69 11.05 14.68
CA ILE A 431 -1.64 9.61 14.94
C ILE A 431 -2.92 9.25 15.66
N SER A 432 -3.70 8.35 15.08
CA SER A 432 -4.97 7.91 15.66
C SER A 432 -4.79 6.61 16.43
N LEU A 433 -5.23 6.60 17.69
CA LEU A 433 -5.27 5.42 18.57
C LEU A 433 -6.69 4.88 18.60
N ILE A 434 -6.90 3.66 18.12
CA ILE A 434 -8.21 3.02 17.99
C ILE A 434 -8.30 1.92 19.05
N GLY A 435 -9.35 1.96 19.90
CA GLY A 435 -9.61 0.90 20.89
C GLY A 435 -9.98 -0.41 20.20
N THR A 436 -9.44 -1.54 20.70
CA THR A 436 -9.57 -2.85 20.04
C THR A 436 -10.12 -3.96 20.93
N ASP A 437 -10.66 -3.65 22.10
CA ASP A 437 -11.22 -4.66 23.00
C ASP A 437 -12.72 -4.49 23.19
N PRO A 438 -13.56 -5.17 22.38
CA PRO A 438 -15.01 -5.07 22.49
C PRO A 438 -15.60 -5.81 23.70
N LYS A 439 -14.80 -6.57 24.44
CA LYS A 439 -15.29 -7.38 25.57
C LYS A 439 -15.10 -6.69 26.92
N LYS A 440 -13.93 -6.12 27.17
CA LYS A 440 -13.61 -5.51 28.47
C LYS A 440 -13.59 -3.99 28.42
N HIS A 441 -13.45 -3.41 27.22
CA HIS A 441 -13.38 -1.98 26.99
C HIS A 441 -14.39 -1.56 25.90
N GLU A 442 -15.61 -2.12 25.95
CA GLU A 442 -16.67 -1.95 24.93
C GLU A 442 -16.93 -0.48 24.58
N ALA A 443 -16.94 0.42 25.58
CA ALA A 443 -17.14 1.85 25.36
C ALA A 443 -16.07 2.49 24.46
N ASN A 444 -14.88 1.90 24.39
CA ASN A 444 -13.72 2.38 23.62
C ASN A 444 -13.53 1.63 22.29
N ALA A 445 -14.17 0.47 22.12
CA ALA A 445 -13.97 -0.39 20.96
C ALA A 445 -14.38 0.30 19.65
N TRP A 446 -13.54 0.16 18.66
CA TRP A 446 -13.73 0.64 17.29
C TRP A 446 -13.98 2.15 17.20
N LYS A 447 -13.30 2.90 18.07
CA LYS A 447 -13.34 4.37 18.11
C LYS A 447 -11.91 4.90 18.26
N VAL A 448 -11.65 6.07 17.69
CA VAL A 448 -10.44 6.83 18.03
C VAL A 448 -10.60 7.31 19.48
N VAL A 449 -9.83 6.72 20.38
CA VAL A 449 -9.86 7.05 21.82
C VAL A 449 -8.92 8.19 22.17
N GLU A 450 -7.88 8.40 21.35
CA GLU A 450 -6.96 9.52 21.46
C GLU A 450 -6.31 9.81 20.11
N THR A 451 -6.05 11.08 19.85
CA THR A 451 -5.28 11.55 18.70
C THR A 451 -4.02 12.23 19.20
N LEU A 452 -2.86 11.71 18.81
CA LEU A 452 -1.58 12.31 19.13
C LEU A 452 -1.15 13.25 18.01
N LYS A 453 -0.39 14.29 18.35
CA LYS A 453 0.27 15.15 17.38
C LYS A 453 1.67 14.63 17.10
N GLY A 454 1.99 14.36 15.84
CA GLY A 454 3.31 13.95 15.35
C GLY A 454 4.15 15.12 14.83
N GLN A 455 5.32 14.80 14.30
CA GLN A 455 6.25 15.83 13.81
C GLN A 455 5.90 16.37 12.41
N GLY A 456 5.02 15.68 11.65
CA GLY A 456 4.60 16.09 10.31
C GLY A 456 3.86 14.97 9.59
N GLY A 457 3.26 15.29 8.44
CA GLY A 457 2.71 14.32 7.51
C GLY A 457 3.80 13.55 6.75
N GLY A 458 3.40 12.61 5.89
CA GLY A 458 4.33 11.80 5.10
C GLY A 458 4.82 10.54 5.80
N SER A 459 4.14 10.09 6.87
CA SER A 459 4.46 8.85 7.55
C SER A 459 4.03 7.62 6.73
N LEU A 460 4.91 6.62 6.68
CA LEU A 460 4.67 5.33 6.05
C LEU A 460 4.53 4.20 7.08
N PHE A 461 5.20 4.32 8.22
CA PHE A 461 5.24 3.25 9.22
C PHE A 461 5.20 3.79 10.64
N ILE A 462 4.39 3.12 11.44
CA ILE A 462 4.33 3.24 12.89
C ILE A 462 4.61 1.87 13.50
N LYS A 463 5.38 1.81 14.56
CA LYS A 463 5.78 0.52 15.15
C LYS A 463 6.00 0.61 16.64
N THR A 464 5.61 -0.45 17.32
CA THR A 464 6.01 -0.78 18.68
C THR A 464 6.36 -2.27 18.79
N HIS A 465 6.67 -2.75 19.97
CA HIS A 465 6.92 -4.17 20.24
C HIS A 465 6.33 -4.54 21.61
N PRO A 466 5.81 -5.75 21.83
CA PRO A 466 5.20 -6.16 23.11
C PRO A 466 6.11 -5.99 24.35
N LYS A 467 7.42 -5.93 24.15
CA LYS A 467 8.41 -5.73 25.23
C LYS A 467 8.93 -4.27 25.32
N SER A 468 8.49 -3.40 24.42
CA SER A 468 8.88 -2.00 24.38
C SER A 468 7.88 -1.09 25.09
N THR A 469 8.35 0.06 25.54
CA THR A 469 7.52 1.17 26.00
C THR A 469 7.55 2.36 25.03
N ASN A 470 8.12 2.17 23.84
CA ASN A 470 8.24 3.19 22.81
C ASN A 470 7.31 2.93 21.65
N LEU A 471 6.72 3.99 21.11
CA LEU A 471 6.00 4.02 19.85
C LEU A 471 6.80 4.88 18.87
N TRP A 472 7.33 4.27 17.79
CA TRP A 472 8.15 4.93 16.79
C TRP A 472 7.34 5.24 15.54
N VAL A 473 7.54 6.44 14.99
CA VAL A 473 6.82 6.93 13.81
C VAL A 473 7.80 7.58 12.84
N ASP A 474 7.86 7.10 11.63
CA ASP A 474 8.63 7.75 10.55
C ASP A 474 7.82 8.87 9.88
N THR A 475 8.50 9.68 9.07
CA THR A 475 7.91 10.71 8.21
C THR A 475 8.67 10.78 6.89
N ALA A 476 8.96 9.62 6.32
CA ALA A 476 9.86 9.43 5.18
C ALA A 476 9.50 10.23 3.92
N LEU A 477 8.22 10.55 3.72
CA LEU A 477 7.74 11.30 2.55
C LEU A 477 7.49 12.78 2.83
N ASN A 478 7.87 13.28 4.01
CA ASN A 478 7.77 14.72 4.29
C ASN A 478 8.76 15.50 3.41
N PRO A 479 8.35 16.60 2.78
CA PRO A 479 9.24 17.42 1.94
C PRO A 479 10.28 18.22 2.74
N ASP A 480 10.03 18.47 4.04
CA ASP A 480 11.03 19.08 4.92
C ASP A 480 12.09 18.06 5.29
N GLU A 481 13.35 18.33 4.91
CA GLU A 481 14.48 17.46 5.17
C GLU A 481 14.69 17.18 6.66
N LYS A 482 14.46 18.16 7.55
CA LYS A 482 14.61 17.97 8.98
C LYS A 482 13.62 16.95 9.52
N ILE A 483 12.43 16.88 8.92
CA ILE A 483 11.38 15.95 9.28
C ILE A 483 11.64 14.58 8.65
N SER A 484 11.93 14.51 7.34
CA SER A 484 12.14 13.24 6.65
C SER A 484 13.43 12.50 7.05
N GLN A 485 14.37 13.19 7.68
CA GLN A 485 15.65 12.66 8.14
C GLN A 485 15.64 12.17 9.60
N SER A 486 14.54 12.38 10.29
CA SER A 486 14.35 12.04 11.71
C SER A 486 13.10 11.19 11.93
N VAL A 487 12.93 10.68 13.14
CA VAL A 487 11.75 9.93 13.56
C VAL A 487 11.23 10.48 14.89
N ALA A 488 9.91 10.39 15.09
CA ALA A 488 9.28 10.68 16.36
C ALA A 488 9.20 9.42 17.22
N VAL A 489 9.43 9.56 18.52
CA VAL A 489 9.26 8.48 19.49
C VAL A 489 8.48 8.96 20.70
N TYR A 490 7.45 8.20 21.07
CA TYR A 490 6.60 8.44 22.25
C TYR A 490 6.89 7.41 23.34
N ASP A 491 6.79 7.84 24.59
CA ASP A 491 6.68 6.91 25.72
C ASP A 491 5.19 6.51 25.88
N ILE A 492 4.88 5.27 25.60
CA ILE A 492 3.51 4.71 25.66
C ILE A 492 2.90 4.88 27.06
N ARG A 493 3.73 4.91 28.12
CA ARG A 493 3.28 5.08 29.50
C ARG A 493 2.86 6.51 29.82
N ASN A 494 3.27 7.49 28.99
CA ASN A 494 3.00 8.92 29.19
C ASN A 494 2.88 9.66 27.85
N LEU A 495 1.90 9.30 27.05
CA LEU A 495 1.65 9.88 25.72
C LEU A 495 1.37 11.38 25.77
N GLY A 496 0.78 11.87 26.86
CA GLY A 496 0.50 13.30 27.06
C GLY A 496 1.73 14.20 27.13
N LYS A 497 2.94 13.62 27.32
CA LYS A 497 4.21 14.36 27.25
C LYS A 497 4.57 14.75 25.80
N GLY A 498 3.94 14.14 24.80
CA GLY A 498 4.31 14.27 23.38
C GLY A 498 5.48 13.37 23.00
N PHE A 499 6.18 13.73 21.93
CA PHE A 499 7.25 12.94 21.35
C PHE A 499 8.63 13.59 21.50
N GLU A 500 9.64 12.76 21.40
CA GLU A 500 11.04 13.16 21.20
C GLU A 500 11.41 12.93 19.73
N VAL A 501 12.19 13.82 19.15
CA VAL A 501 12.74 13.68 17.79
C VAL A 501 14.13 13.07 17.88
N VAL A 502 14.35 11.99 17.12
CA VAL A 502 15.64 11.32 17.03
C VAL A 502 16.19 11.49 15.60
N ASP A 503 17.34 12.14 15.48
CA ASP A 503 18.03 12.37 14.19
C ASP A 503 18.76 11.10 13.74
N ILE A 504 18.01 10.23 13.06
CA ILE A 504 18.54 8.95 12.56
C ILE A 504 19.51 9.16 11.40
N ALA A 505 19.21 10.11 10.51
CA ALA A 505 20.06 10.36 9.33
C ALA A 505 21.43 10.97 9.74
N GLY A 506 21.47 11.82 10.76
CA GLY A 506 22.73 12.32 11.31
C GLY A 506 23.59 11.20 11.87
N MET A 507 22.98 10.22 12.55
CA MET A 507 23.70 9.05 13.07
C MET A 507 24.27 8.14 11.96
N ALA A 508 23.68 8.16 10.76
CA ALA A 508 24.15 7.36 9.63
C ALA A 508 25.45 7.91 9.01
N GLU A 509 25.75 9.20 9.22
CA GLU A 509 26.94 9.87 8.65
C GLU A 509 27.12 9.57 7.14
N LEU A 510 26.05 9.70 6.36
CA LEU A 510 26.08 9.63 4.91
C LEU A 510 26.48 10.97 4.32
N GLY A 511 27.00 10.97 3.07
CA GLY A 511 27.43 12.16 2.37
C GLY A 511 26.36 13.27 2.27
N GLU A 512 26.71 14.40 1.70
CA GLU A 512 25.84 15.57 1.56
C GLU A 512 24.61 15.27 0.68
N GLY A 513 23.52 15.95 0.98
CA GLY A 513 22.24 15.85 0.24
C GLY A 513 21.09 15.35 1.10
N PRO A 514 19.85 15.46 0.58
CA PRO A 514 18.66 15.05 1.29
C PRO A 514 18.62 13.54 1.54
N LYS A 515 18.25 13.18 2.76
CA LYS A 515 18.14 11.77 3.18
C LYS A 515 16.72 11.44 3.56
N ARG A 516 16.39 10.17 3.49
CA ARG A 516 15.11 9.64 3.99
C ARG A 516 15.36 8.56 5.02
N VAL A 517 14.59 8.63 6.08
CA VAL A 517 14.56 7.60 7.14
C VAL A 517 13.21 6.90 7.07
N VAL A 518 13.23 5.58 6.98
CA VAL A 518 12.00 4.81 6.81
C VAL A 518 11.98 3.54 7.64
N GLN A 519 10.78 3.20 8.07
CA GLN A 519 10.37 1.96 8.69
C GLN A 519 11.17 1.59 9.94
N PRO A 520 10.66 1.90 11.15
CA PRO A 520 11.11 1.24 12.37
C PRO A 520 10.79 -0.26 12.30
N GLU A 521 11.78 -1.11 12.55
CA GLU A 521 11.60 -2.56 12.69
C GLU A 521 12.39 -3.07 13.90
N TYR A 522 11.73 -3.88 14.73
CA TYR A 522 12.34 -4.45 15.92
C TYR A 522 13.06 -5.76 15.64
N ASN A 523 14.09 -6.06 16.42
CA ASN A 523 14.59 -7.41 16.54
C ASN A 523 13.62 -8.26 17.38
N GLN A 524 13.81 -9.59 17.39
CA GLN A 524 12.96 -10.51 18.17
C GLN A 524 12.96 -10.20 19.68
N ALA A 525 14.09 -9.75 20.21
CA ALA A 525 14.22 -9.42 21.63
C ALA A 525 13.42 -8.18 22.04
N GLY A 526 13.12 -7.29 21.06
CA GLY A 526 12.41 -6.03 21.31
C GLY A 526 13.25 -4.97 22.00
N ASP A 527 14.59 -5.09 21.95
CA ASP A 527 15.54 -4.17 22.56
C ASP A 527 16.31 -3.31 21.54
N GLU A 528 16.14 -3.61 20.25
CA GLU A 528 16.73 -2.85 19.16
C GLU A 528 15.67 -2.43 18.15
N VAL A 529 15.78 -1.20 17.66
CA VAL A 529 14.97 -0.68 16.54
C VAL A 529 15.90 -0.32 15.39
N TRP A 530 15.57 -0.82 14.21
CA TRP A 530 16.35 -0.69 12.99
C TRP A 530 15.67 0.25 12.02
N PHE A 531 16.41 1.21 11.47
CA PHE A 531 15.92 2.19 10.49
C PHE A 531 16.72 2.11 9.21
N SER A 532 16.07 2.19 8.06
CA SER A 532 16.74 2.39 6.78
C SER A 532 16.96 3.86 6.54
N VAL A 533 18.16 4.20 6.06
CA VAL A 533 18.52 5.55 5.65
C VAL A 533 19.15 5.49 4.28
N TRP A 534 18.70 6.34 3.35
CA TRP A 534 19.39 6.50 2.07
C TRP A 534 19.43 7.97 1.64
N ASN A 535 20.48 8.31 0.91
CA ASN A 535 20.69 9.61 0.30
C ASN A 535 20.24 9.54 -1.17
N GLY A 536 19.26 10.35 -1.55
CA GLY A 536 18.70 10.36 -2.92
C GLY A 536 19.69 10.86 -3.96
N LYS A 537 20.69 11.68 -3.56
CA LYS A 537 21.66 12.28 -4.46
C LYS A 537 22.89 11.39 -4.67
N THR A 538 23.49 10.85 -3.60
CA THR A 538 24.73 10.05 -3.66
C THR A 538 24.47 8.55 -3.75
N GLN A 539 23.22 8.11 -3.54
CA GLN A 539 22.80 6.70 -3.42
C GLN A 539 23.44 5.95 -2.24
N GLU A 540 24.19 6.62 -1.39
CA GLU A 540 24.70 6.03 -0.17
C GLU A 540 23.57 5.67 0.76
N SER A 541 23.70 4.53 1.41
CA SER A 541 22.66 4.01 2.31
C SER A 541 23.26 3.35 3.55
N ALA A 542 22.47 3.30 4.60
CA ALA A 542 22.82 2.61 5.84
C ALA A 542 21.58 2.02 6.50
N ILE A 543 21.80 1.04 7.37
CA ILE A 543 20.83 0.64 8.38
C ILE A 543 21.36 1.16 9.74
N VAL A 544 20.57 1.98 10.41
CA VAL A 544 20.89 2.52 11.74
C VAL A 544 20.14 1.70 12.78
N VAL A 545 20.87 1.20 13.77
CA VAL A 545 20.34 0.39 14.87
C VAL A 545 20.39 1.20 16.16
N ILE A 546 19.24 1.38 16.78
CA ILE A 546 19.05 2.13 18.02
C ILE A 546 18.75 1.15 19.16
N ASP A 547 19.35 1.38 20.32
CA ASP A 547 18.91 0.74 21.56
C ASP A 547 17.55 1.32 21.97
N ASP A 548 16.52 0.49 22.02
CA ASP A 548 15.15 0.94 22.22
C ASP A 548 14.95 1.65 23.56
N LYS A 549 15.59 1.16 24.62
CA LYS A 549 15.41 1.71 25.97
C LYS A 549 16.08 3.07 26.14
N THR A 550 17.30 3.23 25.63
CA THR A 550 18.10 4.44 25.81
C THR A 550 17.94 5.43 24.66
N ARG A 551 17.36 5.02 23.53
CA ARG A 551 17.21 5.78 22.28
C ARG A 551 18.56 6.23 21.69
N LYS A 552 19.64 5.54 22.04
CA LYS A 552 21.00 5.86 21.59
C LYS A 552 21.43 4.94 20.45
N LEU A 553 22.33 5.45 19.62
CA LEU A 553 22.97 4.68 18.57
C LEU A 553 23.66 3.44 19.15
N LYS A 554 23.37 2.27 18.58
CA LYS A 554 24.00 0.99 18.91
C LYS A 554 24.92 0.49 17.80
N ALA A 555 24.50 0.64 16.53
CA ALA A 555 25.30 0.26 15.37
C ALA A 555 24.84 0.99 14.10
N VAL A 556 25.75 1.12 13.14
CA VAL A 556 25.44 1.54 11.77
C VAL A 556 26.00 0.47 10.81
N VAL A 557 25.13 -0.12 10.02
CA VAL A 557 25.51 -1.05 8.96
C VAL A 557 25.64 -0.25 7.67
N LYS A 558 26.88 0.00 7.23
CA LYS A 558 27.20 0.64 5.95
C LYS A 558 27.83 -0.39 5.03
N ASP A 559 27.28 -0.52 3.83
CA ASP A 559 27.84 -1.36 2.78
C ASP A 559 27.38 -0.81 1.43
N LYS A 560 28.26 -0.76 0.46
CA LYS A 560 27.95 -0.30 -0.90
C LYS A 560 26.90 -1.13 -1.63
N ARG A 561 26.62 -2.33 -1.15
CA ARG A 561 25.54 -3.21 -1.65
C ARG A 561 24.16 -2.81 -1.14
N LEU A 562 24.05 -2.01 -0.08
CA LEU A 562 22.77 -1.52 0.43
C LEU A 562 22.28 -0.35 -0.43
N ILE A 563 21.62 -0.64 -1.52
CA ILE A 563 21.09 0.36 -2.45
C ILE A 563 19.61 0.54 -2.19
N THR A 564 19.21 1.75 -1.77
CA THR A 564 17.82 2.14 -1.47
C THR A 564 17.09 1.08 -0.60
N PRO A 565 17.56 0.83 0.63
CA PRO A 565 16.95 -0.15 1.52
C PRO A 565 15.60 0.38 2.03
N THR A 566 14.50 0.00 1.40
CA THR A 566 13.17 0.54 1.74
C THR A 566 12.46 -0.24 2.82
N GLY A 567 12.41 -1.56 2.74
CA GLY A 567 11.72 -2.41 3.69
C GLY A 567 12.69 -3.27 4.50
N LYS A 568 12.46 -3.39 5.81
CA LYS A 568 13.18 -4.34 6.68
C LYS A 568 12.17 -5.19 7.42
N PHE A 569 12.44 -6.48 7.48
CA PHE A 569 11.53 -7.43 8.08
C PHE A 569 12.33 -8.40 8.94
N ASN A 570 12.14 -8.33 10.26
CA ASN A 570 12.65 -9.38 11.12
C ASN A 570 11.88 -10.67 10.88
N VAL A 571 12.59 -11.78 10.67
CA VAL A 571 11.99 -13.07 10.30
C VAL A 571 10.96 -13.51 11.34
N TYR A 572 11.30 -13.50 12.61
CA TYR A 572 10.41 -13.92 13.69
C TYR A 572 9.18 -13.02 13.81
N ASN A 573 9.38 -11.70 13.84
CA ASN A 573 8.27 -10.75 13.99
C ASN A 573 7.30 -10.83 12.80
N THR A 574 7.83 -10.99 11.58
CA THR A 574 7.00 -11.12 10.38
C THR A 574 6.22 -12.43 10.35
N MET A 575 6.85 -13.54 10.75
CA MET A 575 6.22 -14.85 10.82
C MET A 575 5.06 -14.87 11.84
N HIS A 576 5.22 -14.15 12.94
CA HIS A 576 4.26 -14.14 14.04
C HIS A 576 3.34 -12.91 14.07
N ASP A 577 3.36 -12.07 13.03
CA ASP A 577 2.57 -10.84 12.94
C ASP A 577 2.68 -9.98 14.21
N VAL A 578 3.92 -9.69 14.63
CA VAL A 578 4.23 -8.84 15.78
C VAL A 578 4.29 -7.37 15.31
N TYR A 579 3.39 -6.53 15.84
CA TYR A 579 3.27 -5.11 15.46
C TYR A 579 3.25 -4.18 16.67
#